data_070efc869f52b5bb2fb50629b4802ef2
#
_entry.id   070efc869f52b5bb2fb50629b4802ef2
#
_cell.length_a   1.000
_cell.length_b   1.000
_cell.length_c   1.000
_cell.angle_alpha   90.00
_cell.angle_beta   90.00
_cell.angle_gamma   90.00
#
_symmetry.space_group_name_H-M   'P 1'
#
loop_
_entity.id
_entity.type
_entity.pdbx_description
1 polymer ?
#
loop_
_entity_poly.entity_id
_entity_poly.type
_entity_poly.pdbx_seq_one_letter_code
_entity_poly.pdbx_strand_id
1 'polypeptide(L)'
;MLRKGKIARLPRPLRHELNRRLADNEDGGATLNWLNALPEVKAVLARDFGGEPIGKQNLYEWRQGGFVEWQARQDLLEHARDLAADAEELDAAANGKLLDGLATALSIRYSATLANWDGVDNEAIRGQRRILRSFTQDIVALRRSQQGAARLKIDQIPFDR
;
A
#
# COMPACT_ATOMS: atom_id res chain seq x y z
N MET A 1 -0.16 -15.10 14.49
CA MET A 1 -1.10 -15.81 15.37
C MET A 1 -2.32 -16.26 14.57
N LEU A 2 -2.65 -17.54 14.53
CA LEU A 2 -3.86 -18.05 13.86
C LEU A 2 -5.08 -17.58 14.67
N ARG A 3 -5.94 -16.75 14.06
CA ARG A 3 -7.19 -16.30 14.70
C ARG A 3 -8.12 -17.49 14.94
N LYS A 4 -8.62 -17.63 16.17
CA LYS A 4 -9.40 -18.81 16.61
C LYS A 4 -10.92 -18.70 16.38
N GLY A 5 -11.47 -17.54 16.02
CA GLY A 5 -12.91 -17.29 15.89
C GLY A 5 -13.55 -17.90 14.65
N LYS A 6 -14.87 -18.15 14.70
CA LYS A 6 -15.68 -18.74 13.61
C LYS A 6 -15.49 -17.98 12.29
N ILE A 7 -15.63 -16.66 12.32
CA ILE A 7 -15.49 -15.79 11.12
C ILE A 7 -14.06 -15.81 10.57
N ALA A 8 -13.04 -15.88 11.44
CA ALA A 8 -11.65 -15.94 11.02
C ALA A 8 -11.28 -17.18 10.21
N ARG A 9 -12.03 -18.28 10.39
CA ARG A 9 -11.86 -19.56 9.68
C ARG A 9 -12.54 -19.60 8.32
N LEU A 10 -13.43 -18.64 8.03
CA LEU A 10 -14.10 -18.57 6.74
C LEU A 10 -13.11 -18.27 5.61
N PRO A 11 -13.39 -18.72 4.38
CA PRO A 11 -12.62 -18.37 3.18
C PRO A 11 -12.46 -16.86 3.02
N ARG A 12 -11.32 -16.42 2.49
CA ARG A 12 -11.00 -15.00 2.31
C ARG A 12 -12.08 -14.23 1.52
N PRO A 13 -12.65 -14.76 0.41
CA PRO A 13 -13.71 -14.05 -0.31
C PRO A 13 -14.94 -13.77 0.55
N LEU A 14 -15.38 -14.72 1.37
CA LEU A 14 -16.52 -14.54 2.26
C LEU A 14 -16.25 -13.52 3.36
N ARG A 15 -15.05 -13.52 3.93
CA ARG A 15 -14.65 -12.49 4.91
C ARG A 15 -14.60 -11.10 4.27
N HIS A 16 -14.17 -11.01 3.02
CA HIS A 16 -14.14 -9.74 2.29
C HIS A 16 -15.55 -9.22 2.05
N GLU A 17 -16.46 -10.06 1.59
CA GLU A 17 -17.87 -9.70 1.38
C GLU A 17 -18.56 -9.31 2.70
N LEU A 18 -18.32 -10.06 3.78
CA LEU A 18 -18.81 -9.70 5.12
C LEU A 18 -18.33 -8.29 5.52
N ASN A 19 -17.04 -8.01 5.34
CA ASN A 19 -16.46 -6.72 5.70
C ASN A 19 -17.05 -5.57 4.85
N ARG A 20 -17.35 -5.80 3.57
CA ARG A 20 -18.01 -4.84 2.70
C ARG A 20 -19.42 -4.51 3.23
N ARG A 21 -20.22 -5.52 3.57
CA ARG A 21 -21.55 -5.34 4.15
C ARG A 21 -21.51 -4.58 5.47
N LEU A 22 -20.50 -4.85 6.31
CA LEU A 22 -20.29 -4.13 7.57
C LEU A 22 -19.88 -2.66 7.33
N ALA A 23 -19.10 -2.37 6.30
CA ALA A 23 -18.73 -1.02 5.90
C ALA A 23 -19.95 -0.24 5.36
N ASP A 24 -20.85 -0.92 4.63
CA ASP A 24 -22.12 -0.36 4.13
C ASP A 24 -23.18 -0.20 5.24
N ASN A 25 -22.82 -0.46 6.51
CA ASN A 25 -23.70 -0.38 7.68
C ASN A 25 -24.96 -1.28 7.57
N GLU A 26 -24.86 -2.41 6.90
CA GLU A 26 -25.97 -3.38 6.82
C GLU A 26 -26.35 -3.87 8.23
N ASP A 27 -27.65 -4.10 8.44
CA ASP A 27 -28.16 -4.61 9.71
C ASP A 27 -27.46 -5.90 10.13
N GLY A 28 -27.05 -5.97 11.39
CA GLY A 28 -26.31 -7.12 11.91
C GLY A 28 -27.09 -8.44 11.89
N GLY A 29 -28.43 -8.35 12.01
CA GLY A 29 -29.33 -9.51 11.90
C GLY A 29 -29.40 -10.02 10.46
N ALA A 30 -29.56 -9.11 9.49
CA ALA A 30 -29.56 -9.42 8.06
C ALA A 30 -28.22 -10.02 7.64
N THR A 31 -27.11 -9.43 8.06
CA THR A 31 -25.75 -9.92 7.81
C THR A 31 -25.51 -11.32 8.35
N LEU A 32 -25.98 -11.61 9.58
CA LEU A 32 -25.87 -12.94 10.20
C LEU A 32 -26.72 -13.99 9.47
N ASN A 33 -27.96 -13.63 9.10
CA ASN A 33 -28.85 -14.51 8.34
C ASN A 33 -28.24 -14.87 6.99
N TRP A 34 -27.74 -13.87 6.25
CA TRP A 34 -27.00 -14.10 5.00
C TRP A 34 -25.82 -15.04 5.22
N LEU A 35 -24.94 -14.74 6.18
CA LEU A 35 -23.71 -15.48 6.40
C LEU A 35 -24.00 -16.96 6.76
N ASN A 36 -24.95 -17.21 7.67
CA ASN A 36 -25.32 -18.55 8.10
C ASN A 36 -26.11 -19.35 7.05
N ALA A 37 -26.69 -18.69 6.04
CA ALA A 37 -27.36 -19.37 4.94
C ALA A 37 -26.39 -20.00 3.95
N LEU A 38 -25.16 -19.48 3.84
CA LEU A 38 -24.17 -19.90 2.85
C LEU A 38 -23.70 -21.35 3.07
N PRO A 39 -23.69 -22.21 2.04
CA PRO A 39 -23.24 -23.59 2.15
C PRO A 39 -21.80 -23.74 2.62
N GLU A 40 -20.91 -22.87 2.13
CA GLU A 40 -19.48 -22.86 2.48
C GLU A 40 -19.28 -22.52 3.96
N VAL A 41 -20.09 -21.64 4.52
CA VAL A 41 -20.06 -21.30 5.95
C VAL A 41 -20.52 -22.48 6.76
N LYS A 42 -21.63 -23.12 6.38
CA LYS A 42 -22.15 -24.33 7.05
C LYS A 42 -21.12 -25.47 7.06
N ALA A 43 -20.40 -25.67 5.94
CA ALA A 43 -19.35 -26.67 5.85
C ALA A 43 -18.19 -26.39 6.82
N VAL A 44 -17.73 -25.14 6.93
CA VAL A 44 -16.69 -24.75 7.89
C VAL A 44 -17.17 -24.91 9.33
N LEU A 45 -18.40 -24.52 9.63
CA LEU A 45 -18.97 -24.62 10.96
C LEU A 45 -19.14 -26.09 11.38
N ALA A 46 -19.60 -26.96 10.47
CA ALA A 46 -19.73 -28.39 10.74
C ALA A 46 -18.37 -29.05 11.04
N ARG A 47 -17.35 -28.69 10.25
CA ARG A 47 -16.00 -29.25 10.39
C ARG A 47 -15.27 -28.79 11.66
N ASP A 48 -15.32 -27.47 11.96
CA ASP A 48 -14.44 -26.84 12.95
C ASP A 48 -15.16 -26.45 14.25
N PHE A 49 -16.52 -26.38 14.26
CA PHE A 49 -17.32 -25.84 15.36
C PHE A 49 -18.60 -26.61 15.67
N GLY A 50 -18.64 -27.89 15.29
CA GLY A 50 -19.80 -28.73 15.61
C GLY A 50 -21.12 -28.30 14.96
N GLY A 51 -21.08 -27.49 13.91
CA GLY A 51 -22.28 -26.99 13.23
C GLY A 51 -22.96 -25.79 13.90
N GLU A 52 -22.41 -25.28 15.00
CA GLU A 52 -22.98 -24.12 15.68
C GLU A 52 -22.93 -22.86 14.80
N PRO A 53 -24.06 -22.13 14.63
CA PRO A 53 -24.12 -20.94 13.79
C PRO A 53 -23.25 -19.81 14.33
N ILE A 54 -22.94 -18.85 13.44
CA ILE A 54 -22.28 -17.60 13.81
C ILE A 54 -23.31 -16.71 14.51
N GLY A 55 -23.06 -16.35 15.77
CA GLY A 55 -23.95 -15.53 16.57
C GLY A 55 -23.53 -14.05 16.62
N LYS A 56 -24.38 -13.23 17.27
CA LYS A 56 -24.13 -11.78 17.47
C LYS A 56 -22.79 -11.50 18.15
N GLN A 57 -22.38 -12.33 19.12
CA GLN A 57 -21.11 -12.18 19.83
C GLN A 57 -19.92 -12.35 18.87
N ASN A 58 -19.97 -13.37 17.97
CA ASN A 58 -18.90 -13.58 16.99
C ASN A 58 -18.77 -12.39 16.01
N LEU A 59 -19.90 -11.80 15.60
CA LEU A 59 -19.92 -10.63 14.74
C LEU A 59 -19.39 -9.39 15.46
N TYR A 60 -19.75 -9.22 16.75
CA TYR A 60 -19.23 -8.14 17.58
C TYR A 60 -17.70 -8.23 17.72
N GLU A 61 -17.19 -9.39 18.11
CA GLU A 61 -15.73 -9.62 18.22
C GLU A 61 -15.01 -9.42 16.89
N TRP A 62 -15.64 -9.82 15.78
CA TRP A 62 -15.09 -9.57 14.45
C TRP A 62 -15.00 -8.07 14.11
N ARG A 63 -16.03 -7.30 14.48
CA ARG A 63 -16.04 -5.84 14.31
C ARG A 63 -14.90 -5.16 15.08
N GLN A 64 -14.57 -5.64 16.28
CA GLN A 64 -13.49 -5.09 17.10
C GLN A 64 -12.08 -5.51 16.64
N GLY A 65 -11.97 -6.48 15.77
CA GLY A 65 -10.67 -7.01 15.33
C GLY A 65 -10.56 -7.10 13.81
N GLY A 66 -11.04 -8.18 13.21
CA GLY A 66 -10.86 -8.48 11.80
C GLY A 66 -11.41 -7.43 10.83
N PHE A 67 -12.50 -6.77 11.20
CA PHE A 67 -13.06 -5.68 10.41
C PHE A 67 -12.20 -4.42 10.50
N VAL A 68 -11.76 -4.03 11.70
CA VAL A 68 -10.86 -2.85 11.87
C VAL A 68 -9.57 -3.03 11.08
N GLU A 69 -8.97 -4.22 11.12
CA GLU A 69 -7.75 -4.50 10.32
C GLU A 69 -8.02 -4.45 8.81
N TRP A 70 -9.21 -4.88 8.39
CA TRP A 70 -9.60 -4.78 6.98
C TRP A 70 -9.80 -3.31 6.56
N GLN A 71 -10.48 -2.49 7.38
CA GLN A 71 -10.63 -1.05 7.13
C GLN A 71 -9.25 -0.37 6.99
N ALA A 72 -8.38 -0.54 7.98
CA ALA A 72 -7.03 0.04 7.93
C ALA A 72 -6.26 -0.36 6.66
N ARG A 73 -6.50 -1.59 6.16
CA ARG A 73 -5.91 -2.04 4.91
C ARG A 73 -6.54 -1.36 3.69
N GLN A 74 -7.86 -1.11 3.69
CA GLN A 74 -8.51 -0.37 2.60
C GLN A 74 -8.01 1.07 2.55
N ASP A 75 -7.95 1.74 3.70
CA ASP A 75 -7.43 3.11 3.82
C ASP A 75 -5.99 3.22 3.30
N LEU A 76 -5.14 2.25 3.65
CA LEU A 76 -3.77 2.19 3.14
C LEU A 76 -3.71 2.02 1.61
N LEU A 77 -4.58 1.16 1.05
CA LEU A 77 -4.63 0.92 -0.39
C LEU A 77 -5.18 2.14 -1.15
N GLU A 78 -6.15 2.84 -0.59
CA GLU A 78 -6.70 4.08 -1.14
C GLU A 78 -5.63 5.17 -1.13
N HIS A 79 -4.99 5.40 0.00
CA HIS A 79 -3.89 6.35 0.11
C HIS A 79 -2.74 6.04 -0.87
N ALA A 80 -2.39 4.77 -1.06
CA ALA A 80 -1.37 4.38 -2.04
C ALA A 80 -1.79 4.67 -3.49
N ARG A 81 -3.10 4.56 -3.81
CA ARG A 81 -3.63 4.93 -5.13
C ARG A 81 -3.58 6.43 -5.35
N ASP A 82 -3.95 7.21 -4.35
CA ASP A 82 -3.91 8.68 -4.40
C ASP A 82 -2.48 9.16 -4.62
N LEU A 83 -1.52 8.63 -3.85
CA LEU A 83 -0.09 8.95 -4.05
C LEU A 83 0.42 8.56 -5.45
N ALA A 84 -0.06 7.45 -6.01
CA ALA A 84 0.31 7.06 -7.36
C ALA A 84 -0.28 8.02 -8.42
N ALA A 85 -1.53 8.44 -8.24
CA ALA A 85 -2.19 9.41 -9.12
C ALA A 85 -1.49 10.77 -9.05
N ASP A 86 -1.17 11.26 -7.85
CA ASP A 86 -0.41 12.51 -7.65
C ASP A 86 0.97 12.44 -8.33
N ALA A 87 1.65 11.29 -8.22
CA ALA A 87 2.95 11.09 -8.86
C ALA A 87 2.86 11.12 -10.39
N GLU A 88 1.81 10.53 -10.98
CA GLU A 88 1.54 10.56 -12.42
C GLU A 88 1.23 11.97 -12.90
N GLU A 89 0.43 12.72 -12.15
CA GLU A 89 0.10 14.12 -12.45
C GLU A 89 1.35 15.01 -12.42
N LEU A 90 2.20 14.85 -11.40
CA LEU A 90 3.46 15.58 -11.28
C LEU A 90 4.42 15.25 -12.42
N ASP A 91 4.54 13.98 -12.82
CA ASP A 91 5.40 13.59 -13.94
C ASP A 91 4.87 14.11 -15.28
N ALA A 92 3.55 14.10 -15.48
CA ALA A 92 2.89 14.67 -16.64
C ALA A 92 3.10 16.19 -16.71
N ALA A 93 2.95 16.91 -15.60
CA ALA A 93 3.21 18.35 -15.50
C ALA A 93 4.66 18.71 -15.80
N ALA A 94 5.59 17.81 -15.47
CA ALA A 94 7.01 17.92 -15.78
C ALA A 94 7.39 17.39 -17.18
N ASN A 95 6.41 17.06 -18.04
CA ASN A 95 6.61 16.43 -19.36
C ASN A 95 7.49 15.16 -19.31
N GLY A 96 7.31 14.31 -18.32
CA GLY A 96 8.11 13.10 -18.12
C GLY A 96 9.55 13.35 -17.69
N LYS A 97 9.89 14.58 -17.26
CA LYS A 97 11.25 15.00 -16.88
C LYS A 97 11.39 15.32 -15.40
N LEU A 98 10.48 14.84 -14.57
CA LEU A 98 10.48 15.14 -13.13
C LEU A 98 11.83 14.80 -12.48
N LEU A 99 12.40 13.63 -12.75
CA LEU A 99 13.71 13.24 -12.22
C LEU A 99 14.87 14.09 -12.75
N ASP A 100 14.79 14.55 -14.00
CA ASP A 100 15.79 15.46 -14.56
C ASP A 100 15.73 16.84 -13.89
N GLY A 101 14.53 17.34 -13.63
CA GLY A 101 14.30 18.57 -12.86
C GLY A 101 14.86 18.47 -11.44
N LEU A 102 14.59 17.37 -10.74
CA LEU A 102 15.12 17.13 -9.40
C LEU A 102 16.65 17.01 -9.40
N ALA A 103 17.24 16.31 -10.37
CA ALA A 103 18.69 16.21 -10.52
C ALA A 103 19.33 17.58 -10.76
N THR A 104 18.71 18.42 -11.60
CA THR A 104 19.15 19.79 -11.85
C THR A 104 19.09 20.64 -10.59
N ALA A 105 17.98 20.60 -9.86
CA ALA A 105 17.80 21.33 -8.60
C ALA A 105 18.84 20.94 -7.56
N LEU A 106 19.16 19.63 -7.43
CA LEU A 106 20.23 19.17 -6.56
C LEU A 106 21.61 19.66 -7.00
N SER A 107 21.89 19.65 -8.30
CA SER A 107 23.18 20.13 -8.84
C SER A 107 23.38 21.62 -8.53
N ILE A 108 22.32 22.43 -8.65
CA ILE A 108 22.33 23.85 -8.28
C ILE A 108 22.65 24.01 -6.77
N ARG A 109 21.99 23.21 -5.92
CA ARG A 109 22.23 23.26 -4.47
C ARG A 109 23.63 22.82 -4.08
N TYR A 110 24.16 21.79 -4.74
CA TYR A 110 25.56 21.38 -4.58
C TYR A 110 26.51 22.48 -4.94
N SER A 111 26.31 23.12 -6.10
CA SER A 111 27.16 24.21 -6.57
C SER A 111 27.13 25.41 -5.61
N ALA A 112 25.94 25.76 -5.10
CA ALA A 112 25.79 26.83 -4.11
C ALA A 112 26.51 26.49 -2.79
N THR A 113 26.43 25.25 -2.33
CA THR A 113 27.14 24.79 -1.11
C THR A 113 28.66 24.87 -1.30
N LEU A 114 29.17 24.49 -2.48
CA LEU A 114 30.59 24.57 -2.80
C LEU A 114 31.08 26.03 -2.93
N ALA A 115 30.28 26.89 -3.56
CA ALA A 115 30.62 28.31 -3.74
C ALA A 115 30.71 29.05 -2.41
N ASN A 116 29.91 28.66 -1.43
CA ASN A 116 29.90 29.25 -0.09
C ASN A 116 30.86 28.57 0.92
N TRP A 117 31.62 27.58 0.45
CA TRP A 117 32.57 26.89 1.30
C TRP A 117 33.89 27.66 1.40
N ASP A 118 34.27 28.03 2.61
CA ASP A 118 35.50 28.76 2.93
C ASP A 118 36.74 27.87 3.07
N GLY A 119 36.62 26.58 2.76
CA GLY A 119 37.68 25.58 2.92
C GLY A 119 37.71 24.93 4.32
N VAL A 120 36.86 25.39 5.26
CA VAL A 120 36.78 24.82 6.62
C VAL A 120 35.64 23.81 6.73
N ASP A 121 35.94 22.61 7.16
CA ASP A 121 34.96 21.54 7.32
C ASP A 121 34.29 21.62 8.69
N ASN A 122 33.29 22.49 8.83
CA ASN A 122 32.48 22.63 10.04
C ASN A 122 31.25 21.72 10.02
N GLU A 123 30.55 21.61 11.19
CA GLU A 123 29.40 20.71 11.36
C GLU A 123 28.22 21.06 10.45
N ALA A 124 27.97 22.33 10.20
CA ALA A 124 26.91 22.79 9.29
C ALA A 124 27.15 22.34 7.84
N ILE A 125 28.36 22.49 7.33
CA ILE A 125 28.78 22.03 6.00
C ILE A 125 28.69 20.52 5.91
N ARG A 126 29.16 19.78 6.93
CA ARG A 126 29.05 18.32 6.97
C ARG A 126 27.59 17.84 6.95
N GLY A 127 26.72 18.52 7.69
CA GLY A 127 25.28 18.24 7.71
C GLY A 127 24.64 18.43 6.33
N GLN A 128 24.87 19.59 5.69
CA GLN A 128 24.38 19.87 4.35
C GLN A 128 24.86 18.86 3.30
N ARG A 129 26.16 18.54 3.30
CA ARG A 129 26.73 17.53 2.39
C ARG A 129 26.11 16.15 2.59
N ARG A 130 25.85 15.74 3.83
CA ARG A 130 25.22 14.45 4.14
C ARG A 130 23.80 14.37 3.56
N ILE A 131 23.01 15.42 3.75
CA ILE A 131 21.63 15.51 3.22
C ILE A 131 21.64 15.49 1.69
N LEU A 132 22.46 16.34 1.05
CA LEU A 132 22.57 16.37 -0.41
C LEU A 132 23.04 15.04 -1.00
N ARG A 133 23.97 14.36 -0.34
CA ARG A 133 24.44 13.04 -0.75
C ARG A 133 23.34 11.98 -0.65
N SER A 134 22.53 11.99 0.41
CA SER A 134 21.38 11.10 0.54
C SER A 134 20.39 11.30 -0.61
N PHE A 135 19.95 12.53 -0.86
CA PHE A 135 19.06 12.81 -1.98
C PHE A 135 19.62 12.42 -3.35
N THR A 136 20.92 12.63 -3.57
CA THR A 136 21.57 12.21 -4.82
C THR A 136 21.52 10.69 -4.98
N GLN A 137 21.78 9.94 -3.90
CA GLN A 137 21.70 8.47 -3.92
C GLN A 137 20.29 7.99 -4.23
N ASP A 138 19.26 8.63 -3.65
CA ASP A 138 17.86 8.30 -3.87
C ASP A 138 17.45 8.55 -5.33
N ILE A 139 17.82 9.69 -5.92
CA ILE A 139 17.55 10.00 -7.33
C ILE A 139 18.27 9.02 -8.27
N VAL A 140 19.52 8.66 -7.98
CA VAL A 140 20.26 7.67 -8.78
C VAL A 140 19.59 6.30 -8.70
N ALA A 141 19.13 5.88 -7.52
CA ALA A 141 18.41 4.63 -7.33
C ALA A 141 17.09 4.60 -8.09
N LEU A 142 16.29 5.68 -8.02
CA LEU A 142 15.05 5.84 -8.77
C LEU A 142 15.27 5.78 -10.29
N ARG A 143 16.30 6.48 -10.80
CA ARG A 143 16.64 6.48 -12.23
C ARG A 143 17.04 5.08 -12.72
N ARG A 144 17.82 4.34 -11.94
CA ARG A 144 18.18 2.94 -12.26
C ARG A 144 16.96 2.03 -12.28
N SER A 145 16.03 2.21 -11.33
CA SER A 145 14.78 1.46 -11.27
C SER A 145 13.90 1.71 -12.51
N GLN A 146 13.74 2.98 -12.92
CA GLN A 146 12.99 3.33 -14.14
C GLN A 146 13.62 2.75 -15.41
N GLN A 147 14.94 2.83 -15.55
CA GLN A 147 15.66 2.23 -16.69
C GLN A 147 15.53 0.70 -16.72
N GLY A 148 15.55 0.04 -15.56
CA GLY A 148 15.31 -1.40 -15.44
C GLY A 148 13.90 -1.78 -15.87
N ALA A 149 12.89 -1.04 -15.44
CA ALA A 149 11.49 -1.26 -15.81
C ALA A 149 11.25 -1.03 -17.33
N ALA A 150 11.89 -0.01 -17.90
CA ALA A 150 11.80 0.27 -19.34
C ALA A 150 12.43 -0.86 -20.19
N ARG A 151 13.57 -1.41 -19.76
CA ARG A 151 14.20 -2.56 -20.43
C ARG A 151 13.32 -3.80 -20.39
N LEU A 152 12.73 -4.14 -19.25
CA LEU A 152 11.81 -5.26 -19.11
C LEU A 152 10.58 -5.15 -20.01
N LYS A 153 10.05 -3.93 -20.23
CA LYS A 153 8.94 -3.70 -21.16
C LYS A 153 9.34 -3.95 -22.62
N ILE A 154 10.57 -3.60 -23.00
CA ILE A 154 11.08 -3.84 -24.37
C ILE A 154 11.29 -5.34 -24.62
N ASP A 155 11.81 -6.06 -23.64
CA ASP A 155 12.06 -7.51 -23.74
C ASP A 155 10.76 -8.34 -23.78
N GLN A 156 9.63 -7.76 -23.38
CA GLN A 156 8.30 -8.41 -23.42
C GLN A 156 7.53 -8.19 -24.73
N ILE A 157 8.05 -7.41 -25.66
CA ILE A 157 7.42 -7.27 -26.99
C ILE A 157 7.74 -8.54 -27.78
N PRO A 158 6.73 -9.40 -28.12
CA PRO A 158 6.99 -10.58 -28.94
C PRO A 158 7.46 -10.13 -30.31
N PHE A 159 8.56 -10.71 -30.78
CA PHE A 159 8.94 -10.62 -32.18
C PHE A 159 7.92 -11.41 -32.99
N ASP A 160 6.89 -10.75 -33.51
CA ASP A 160 6.05 -11.30 -34.54
C ASP A 160 6.90 -11.46 -35.83
N ARG A 161 7.21 -12.72 -36.14
CA ARG A 161 7.72 -13.16 -37.43
C ARG A 161 6.61 -13.76 -38.23
#